data_d0d2f8d955d6285495b1f69b3574adb8
#
_entry.id   d0d2f8d955d6285495b1f69b3574adb8
#
_cell.length_a   1.000
_cell.length_b   1.000
_cell.length_c   1.000
_cell.angle_alpha   90.00
_cell.angle_beta   90.00
_cell.angle_gamma   90.00
#
_symmetry.space_group_name_H-M   'P 1'
#
loop_
_entity.id
_entity.type
_entity.pdbx_description
1 polymer ?
#
loop_
_entity_poly.entity_id
_entity_poly.type
_entity_poly.pdbx_seq_one_letter_code
_entity_poly.pdbx_strand_id
1 'polypeptide(L)'
;MSNPSRCHFGIIGSIYNINDGRPFSMVDMMKPYNYLYDIIHDRLNKLMAKNWGKIVKVDLAQVPKGWDIDKWLYYAKTNNMAIIDSFKEGNYGAATGKLAGALNNASNGVIDADWGNNIQQYINLLEFIKLEMSEAVGITRQREGQISNRETVGGVERATLQSSHITEWLFVKHEDLKKRVLEAFLETCKIALKGRSIKF
;
A
#
# COMPACT_ATOMS: atom_id res chain seq x y z
N MET A 1 -33.10 44.00 3.45
CA MET A 1 -32.08 43.67 2.43
C MET A 1 -31.85 44.90 1.58
N SER A 2 -30.66 45.45 1.59
CA SER A 2 -30.32 46.64 0.81
C SER A 2 -30.14 46.35 -0.70
N ASN A 3 -30.01 45.10 -1.09
CA ASN A 3 -29.86 44.70 -2.48
C ASN A 3 -30.50 43.33 -2.74
N PRO A 4 -31.65 43.25 -3.42
CA PRO A 4 -32.36 42.01 -3.71
C PRO A 4 -31.54 41.03 -4.58
N SER A 5 -30.60 41.53 -5.38
CA SER A 5 -29.73 40.69 -6.22
C SER A 5 -28.68 39.90 -5.42
N ARG A 6 -28.48 40.20 -4.14
CA ARG A 6 -27.61 39.50 -3.21
C ARG A 6 -28.36 38.59 -2.22
N CYS A 7 -29.56 38.20 -2.57
CA CYS A 7 -30.32 37.24 -1.75
C CYS A 7 -29.66 35.88 -1.83
N HIS A 8 -29.21 35.36 -0.69
CA HIS A 8 -28.61 34.03 -0.58
C HIS A 8 -29.59 33.07 0.11
N PHE A 9 -29.65 31.84 -0.37
CA PHE A 9 -30.15 30.74 0.45
C PHE A 9 -29.23 30.62 1.66
N GLY A 10 -29.73 30.18 2.82
CA GLY A 10 -28.92 30.02 4.03
C GLY A 10 -27.74 29.02 3.92
N ILE A 11 -27.51 28.49 2.74
CA ILE A 11 -26.44 27.51 2.43
C ILE A 11 -25.50 28.18 1.42
N ILE A 12 -24.23 28.27 1.76
CA ILE A 12 -23.18 28.78 0.88
C ILE A 12 -22.23 27.64 0.60
N GLY A 13 -22.02 27.35 -0.70
CA GLY A 13 -21.14 26.29 -1.15
C GLY A 13 -20.16 26.77 -2.22
N SER A 14 -19.10 26.03 -2.43
CA SER A 14 -18.18 26.21 -3.53
C SER A 14 -17.87 24.88 -4.18
N ILE A 15 -17.74 24.88 -5.50
CA ILE A 15 -17.25 23.76 -6.27
C ILE A 15 -15.79 24.08 -6.61
N TYR A 16 -14.87 23.21 -6.19
CA TYR A 16 -13.45 23.44 -6.43
C TYR A 16 -13.06 23.16 -7.87
N ASN A 17 -13.56 22.07 -8.46
CA ASN A 17 -13.30 21.74 -9.86
C ASN A 17 -14.54 21.13 -10.52
N ILE A 18 -14.66 21.32 -11.84
CA ILE A 18 -15.77 20.79 -12.64
C ILE A 18 -15.15 20.05 -13.82
N ASN A 19 -15.54 18.80 -14.00
CA ASN A 19 -15.22 18.00 -15.17
C ASN A 19 -16.54 17.56 -15.84
N ASP A 20 -16.73 17.89 -17.12
CA ASP A 20 -17.95 17.61 -17.89
C ASP A 20 -19.25 17.99 -17.17
N GLY A 21 -19.30 19.17 -16.53
CA GLY A 21 -20.45 19.66 -15.80
C GLY A 21 -20.71 18.98 -14.44
N ARG A 22 -19.84 18.06 -14.02
CA ARG A 22 -19.92 17.39 -12.71
C ARG A 22 -18.85 17.91 -11.77
N PRO A 23 -19.18 18.14 -10.49
CA PRO A 23 -18.19 18.48 -9.50
C PRO A 23 -17.17 17.35 -9.39
N PHE A 24 -15.89 17.70 -9.43
CA PHE A 24 -14.76 16.79 -9.40
C PHE A 24 -13.80 17.18 -8.29
N SER A 25 -13.44 16.22 -7.45
CA SER A 25 -12.56 16.47 -6.31
C SER A 25 -11.15 15.90 -6.56
N MET A 26 -10.18 16.35 -5.76
CA MET A 26 -8.84 15.74 -5.74
C MET A 26 -8.89 14.25 -5.40
N VAL A 27 -9.82 13.87 -4.52
CA VAL A 27 -10.04 12.46 -4.14
C VAL A 27 -10.51 11.64 -5.34
N ASP A 28 -11.31 12.23 -6.24
CA ASP A 28 -11.75 11.53 -7.46
C ASP A 28 -10.57 11.24 -8.39
N MET A 29 -9.56 12.12 -8.42
CA MET A 29 -8.30 11.87 -9.15
C MET A 29 -7.49 10.72 -8.55
N MET A 30 -7.53 10.55 -7.24
CA MET A 30 -6.79 9.51 -6.51
C MET A 30 -7.47 8.14 -6.56
N LYS A 31 -8.80 8.07 -6.77
CA LYS A 31 -9.57 6.82 -6.73
C LYS A 31 -9.00 5.67 -7.58
N PRO A 32 -8.62 5.87 -8.86
CA PRO A 32 -8.07 4.78 -9.67
C PRO A 32 -6.79 4.20 -9.07
N TYR A 33 -5.92 5.04 -8.54
CA TYR A 33 -4.69 4.62 -7.88
C TYR A 33 -4.97 3.88 -6.56
N ASN A 34 -5.96 4.34 -5.80
CA ASN A 34 -6.37 3.68 -4.56
C ASN A 34 -6.92 2.27 -4.83
N TYR A 35 -7.77 2.09 -5.85
CA TYR A 35 -8.24 0.77 -6.25
C TYR A 35 -7.10 -0.16 -6.64
N LEU A 36 -6.13 0.35 -7.39
CA LEU A 36 -4.95 -0.43 -7.78
C LEU A 36 -4.10 -0.79 -6.57
N TYR A 37 -3.92 0.16 -5.65
CA TYR A 37 -3.21 -0.06 -4.38
C TYR A 37 -3.87 -1.18 -3.57
N ASP A 38 -5.19 -1.14 -3.39
CA ASP A 38 -5.94 -2.12 -2.62
C ASP A 38 -5.83 -3.53 -3.24
N ILE A 39 -5.93 -3.64 -4.57
CA ILE A 39 -5.78 -4.91 -5.29
C ILE A 39 -4.39 -5.52 -5.07
N ILE A 40 -3.35 -4.68 -5.18
CA ILE A 40 -1.97 -5.14 -5.02
C ILE A 40 -1.69 -5.49 -3.57
N HIS A 41 -2.19 -4.71 -2.63
CA HIS A 41 -2.06 -4.97 -1.20
C HIS A 41 -2.74 -6.29 -0.80
N ASP A 42 -3.92 -6.59 -1.34
CA ASP A 42 -4.59 -7.89 -1.12
C ASP A 42 -3.76 -9.06 -1.70
N ARG A 43 -3.18 -8.89 -2.90
CA ARG A 43 -2.26 -9.88 -3.49
C ARG A 43 -1.01 -10.08 -2.64
N LEU A 44 -0.42 -8.99 -2.13
CA LEU A 44 0.73 -9.06 -1.22
C LEU A 44 0.39 -9.87 0.03
N ASN A 45 -0.73 -9.60 0.67
CA ASN A 45 -1.17 -10.32 1.86
C ASN A 45 -1.37 -11.82 1.57
N LYS A 46 -1.98 -12.17 0.44
CA LYS A 46 -2.15 -13.55 0.00
C LYS A 46 -0.81 -14.24 -0.28
N LEU A 47 0.15 -13.50 -0.83
CA LEU A 47 1.48 -14.02 -1.11
C LEU A 47 2.26 -14.24 0.18
N MET A 48 2.19 -13.30 1.12
CA MET A 48 2.80 -13.44 2.45
C MET A 48 2.25 -14.64 3.21
N ALA A 49 0.95 -14.87 3.14
CA ALA A 49 0.32 -16.04 3.76
C ALA A 49 0.76 -17.39 3.12
N LYS A 50 1.19 -17.36 1.87
CA LYS A 50 1.69 -18.54 1.13
C LYS A 50 3.21 -18.71 1.20
N ASN A 51 3.91 -17.76 1.77
CA ASN A 51 5.38 -17.85 1.91
C ASN A 51 5.74 -18.80 3.03
N TRP A 52 5.93 -20.05 2.69
CA TRP A 52 6.27 -21.13 3.63
C TRP A 52 7.78 -21.39 3.66
N GLY A 53 8.56 -20.61 2.92
CA GLY A 53 9.99 -20.82 2.80
C GLY A 53 10.35 -22.07 2.00
N LYS A 54 11.42 -22.72 2.40
CA LYS A 54 11.89 -23.94 1.74
C LYS A 54 11.23 -25.17 2.38
N ILE A 55 10.43 -25.88 1.61
CA ILE A 55 9.81 -27.16 2.03
C ILE A 55 10.73 -28.29 1.60
N VAL A 56 11.26 -29.01 2.58
CA VAL A 56 12.04 -30.22 2.31
C VAL A 56 11.10 -31.37 2.04
N LYS A 57 11.19 -31.98 0.87
CA LYS A 57 10.53 -33.24 0.59
C LYS A 57 11.27 -34.33 1.35
N VAL A 58 10.56 -35.02 2.21
CA VAL A 58 11.08 -36.19 2.93
C VAL A 58 10.33 -37.39 2.39
N ASP A 59 11.06 -38.34 1.80
CA ASP A 59 10.53 -39.61 1.48
C ASP A 59 10.56 -40.51 2.73
N LEU A 60 9.40 -41.02 3.14
CA LEU A 60 9.31 -41.92 4.30
C LEU A 60 10.15 -43.20 4.14
N ALA A 61 10.43 -43.58 2.91
CA ALA A 61 11.33 -44.67 2.61
C ALA A 61 12.79 -44.41 3.03
N GLN A 62 13.14 -43.16 3.31
CA GLN A 62 14.50 -42.77 3.71
C GLN A 62 14.72 -42.76 5.22
N VAL A 63 13.65 -42.92 5.99
CA VAL A 63 13.76 -43.00 7.46
C VAL A 63 14.38 -44.38 7.77
N PRO A 64 15.53 -44.43 8.46
CA PRO A 64 16.21 -45.69 8.75
C PRO A 64 15.30 -46.64 9.53
N LYS A 65 15.32 -47.93 9.15
CA LYS A 65 14.47 -48.94 9.76
C LYS A 65 14.72 -49.02 11.27
N GLY A 66 13.66 -48.85 12.07
CA GLY A 66 13.73 -48.82 13.51
C GLY A 66 13.88 -47.42 14.14
N TRP A 67 13.86 -46.39 13.32
CA TRP A 67 13.79 -45.00 13.81
C TRP A 67 12.33 -44.52 13.75
N ASP A 68 11.96 -43.76 14.78
CA ASP A 68 10.72 -43.03 14.77
C ASP A 68 10.87 -41.76 13.91
N ILE A 69 9.83 -41.40 13.17
CA ILE A 69 9.79 -40.21 12.30
C ILE A 69 10.12 -38.96 13.10
N ASP A 70 9.56 -38.86 14.30
CA ASP A 70 9.80 -37.70 15.19
C ASP A 70 11.26 -37.57 15.62
N LYS A 71 11.88 -38.71 15.92
CA LYS A 71 13.31 -38.75 16.27
C LYS A 71 14.19 -38.40 15.08
N TRP A 72 13.86 -38.86 13.89
CA TRP A 72 14.58 -38.52 12.67
C TRP A 72 14.45 -37.04 12.33
N LEU A 73 13.23 -36.46 12.41
CA LEU A 73 12.97 -35.03 12.22
C LEU A 73 13.69 -34.18 13.25
N TYR A 74 13.79 -34.63 14.49
CA TYR A 74 14.52 -33.91 15.53
C TYR A 74 16.01 -33.79 15.17
N TYR A 75 16.66 -34.88 14.75
CA TYR A 75 18.06 -34.81 14.32
C TYR A 75 18.25 -34.00 13.04
N ALA A 76 17.33 -34.09 12.09
CA ALA A 76 17.37 -33.29 10.87
C ALA A 76 17.29 -31.78 11.18
N LYS A 77 16.42 -31.39 12.11
CA LYS A 77 16.29 -29.98 12.54
C LYS A 77 17.49 -29.50 13.36
N THR A 78 17.99 -30.33 14.27
CA THR A 78 19.05 -29.91 15.21
C THR A 78 20.42 -29.84 14.54
N ASN A 79 20.70 -30.78 13.62
CA ASN A 79 22.01 -30.89 13.00
C ASN A 79 22.03 -30.48 11.53
N ASN A 80 20.88 -30.07 10.96
CA ASN A 80 20.68 -29.83 9.52
C ASN A 80 21.17 -30.99 8.65
N MET A 81 21.12 -32.20 9.17
CA MET A 81 21.57 -33.43 8.49
C MET A 81 20.41 -34.43 8.38
N ALA A 82 20.06 -34.82 7.17
CA ALA A 82 19.18 -35.95 6.93
C ALA A 82 20.04 -37.23 6.88
N ILE A 83 19.85 -38.16 7.82
CA ILE A 83 20.50 -39.47 7.81
C ILE A 83 19.70 -40.39 6.92
N ILE A 84 20.30 -40.88 5.86
CA ILE A 84 19.67 -41.73 4.85
C ILE A 84 20.49 -43.02 4.77
N ASP A 85 19.85 -44.18 4.83
CA ASP A 85 20.50 -45.47 4.63
C ASP A 85 20.10 -46.05 3.27
N SER A 86 20.76 -45.59 2.22
CA SER A 86 20.48 -45.98 0.83
C SER A 86 20.77 -47.48 0.56
N PHE A 87 21.53 -48.16 1.42
CA PHE A 87 21.89 -49.56 1.24
C PHE A 87 20.82 -50.51 1.77
N LYS A 88 20.19 -50.21 2.90
CA LYS A 88 19.16 -51.04 3.50
C LYS A 88 17.80 -50.86 2.83
N GLU A 89 17.52 -49.67 2.37
CA GLU A 89 16.21 -49.35 1.79
C GLU A 89 16.08 -49.81 0.34
N GLY A 90 17.17 -49.99 -0.40
CA GLY A 90 17.15 -50.60 -1.73
C GLY A 90 16.61 -52.04 -1.82
N ASN A 91 16.39 -52.68 -0.67
CA ASN A 91 15.87 -54.07 -0.61
C ASN A 91 14.35 -54.16 -0.38
N TYR A 92 13.65 -53.03 -0.11
CA TYR A 92 12.22 -53.07 0.32
C TYR A 92 11.28 -52.17 -0.50
N GLY A 93 11.74 -51.51 -1.57
CA GLY A 93 10.92 -50.68 -2.42
C GLY A 93 10.44 -51.39 -3.71
N ALA A 94 9.58 -50.71 -4.46
CA ALA A 94 9.09 -51.15 -5.78
C ALA A 94 10.21 -51.31 -6.82
N ALA A 95 11.40 -50.74 -6.55
CA ALA A 95 12.61 -50.93 -7.35
C ALA A 95 13.75 -51.43 -6.45
N THR A 96 14.17 -52.68 -6.67
CA THR A 96 15.28 -53.30 -5.96
C THR A 96 16.62 -53.07 -6.64
N GLY A 97 17.70 -52.83 -5.88
CA GLY A 97 19.05 -52.72 -6.38
C GLY A 97 19.56 -51.28 -6.59
N LYS A 98 20.64 -51.10 -7.34
CA LYS A 98 21.31 -49.83 -7.59
C LYS A 98 20.41 -48.74 -8.21
N LEU A 99 19.36 -49.14 -8.89
CA LEU A 99 18.40 -48.22 -9.50
C LEU A 99 17.49 -47.53 -8.46
N ALA A 100 17.20 -48.21 -7.35
CA ALA A 100 16.40 -47.67 -6.27
C ALA A 100 17.10 -46.47 -5.58
N GLY A 101 18.42 -46.57 -5.37
CA GLY A 101 19.20 -45.45 -4.82
C GLY A 101 19.25 -44.22 -5.74
N ALA A 102 19.31 -44.45 -7.06
CA ALA A 102 19.31 -43.36 -8.04
C ALA A 102 17.91 -42.71 -8.15
N LEU A 103 16.83 -43.46 -8.11
CA LEU A 103 15.45 -42.98 -8.13
C LEU A 103 15.10 -42.22 -6.83
N ASN A 104 15.55 -42.70 -5.69
CA ASN A 104 15.36 -42.03 -4.40
C ASN A 104 16.13 -40.69 -4.33
N ASN A 105 17.33 -40.64 -4.89
CA ASN A 105 18.09 -39.42 -4.99
C ASN A 105 17.43 -38.37 -5.90
N ALA A 106 16.72 -38.80 -6.95
CA ALA A 106 15.98 -37.92 -7.84
C ALA A 106 14.69 -37.37 -7.18
N SER A 107 14.15 -38.10 -6.19
CA SER A 107 12.95 -37.64 -5.45
C SER A 107 13.27 -36.72 -4.30
N ASN A 108 14.53 -36.65 -3.88
CA ASN A 108 15.02 -35.72 -2.88
C ASN A 108 15.15 -34.32 -3.46
N GLY A 109 14.15 -33.51 -3.31
CA GLY A 109 14.17 -32.12 -3.77
C GLY A 109 13.70 -31.17 -2.66
N VAL A 110 14.32 -30.04 -2.62
CA VAL A 110 13.77 -28.91 -1.87
C VAL A 110 12.75 -28.24 -2.78
N ILE A 111 11.50 -28.17 -2.35
CA ILE A 111 10.52 -27.31 -2.99
C ILE A 111 10.79 -25.90 -2.47
N ASP A 112 11.27 -25.05 -3.35
CA ASP A 112 11.43 -23.64 -3.01
C ASP A 112 10.07 -22.98 -3.09
N ALA A 113 9.46 -22.76 -1.94
CA ALA A 113 8.21 -22.01 -1.76
C ALA A 113 8.47 -20.63 -1.17
N ASP A 114 9.71 -20.13 -1.35
CA ASP A 114 10.09 -18.79 -0.95
C ASP A 114 9.70 -17.77 -2.02
N TRP A 115 8.77 -16.92 -1.65
CA TRP A 115 8.27 -15.83 -2.48
C TRP A 115 8.88 -14.47 -2.09
N GLY A 116 9.99 -14.47 -1.36
CA GLY A 116 10.62 -13.25 -0.84
C GLY A 116 10.90 -12.21 -1.92
N ASN A 117 11.43 -12.62 -3.07
CA ASN A 117 11.69 -11.72 -4.20
C ASN A 117 10.39 -11.10 -4.76
N ASN A 118 9.33 -11.91 -4.87
CA ASN A 118 8.05 -11.42 -5.37
C ASN A 118 7.40 -10.47 -4.35
N ILE A 119 7.50 -10.76 -3.06
CA ILE A 119 7.04 -9.88 -1.98
C ILE A 119 7.73 -8.53 -2.08
N GLN A 120 9.06 -8.50 -2.26
CA GLN A 120 9.80 -7.25 -2.41
C GLN A 120 9.37 -6.46 -3.65
N GLN A 121 9.10 -7.14 -4.76
CA GLN A 121 8.59 -6.49 -5.98
C GLN A 121 7.21 -5.85 -5.74
N TYR A 122 6.30 -6.51 -5.02
CA TYR A 122 5.00 -5.93 -4.67
C TYR A 122 5.13 -4.74 -3.72
N ILE A 123 6.05 -4.78 -2.75
CA ILE A 123 6.33 -3.63 -1.87
C ILE A 123 6.81 -2.44 -2.69
N ASN A 124 7.78 -2.63 -3.58
CA ASN A 124 8.29 -1.57 -4.45
C ASN A 124 7.18 -1.01 -5.36
N LEU A 125 6.29 -1.88 -5.87
CA LEU A 125 5.15 -1.47 -6.69
C LEU A 125 4.13 -0.64 -5.88
N LEU A 126 3.85 -1.00 -4.63
CA LEU A 126 2.98 -0.22 -3.75
C LEU A 126 3.56 1.17 -3.46
N GLU A 127 4.87 1.26 -3.24
CA GLU A 127 5.55 2.55 -3.06
C GLU A 127 5.48 3.41 -4.32
N PHE A 128 5.66 2.80 -5.49
CA PHE A 128 5.53 3.48 -6.77
C PHE A 128 4.11 4.03 -6.99
N ILE A 129 3.07 3.21 -6.75
CA ILE A 129 1.67 3.64 -6.90
C ILE A 129 1.34 4.77 -5.92
N LYS A 130 1.85 4.70 -4.69
CA LYS A 130 1.68 5.78 -3.70
C LYS A 130 2.30 7.09 -4.19
N LEU A 131 3.47 7.01 -4.81
CA LEU A 131 4.14 8.18 -5.41
C LEU A 131 3.31 8.76 -6.56
N GLU A 132 2.91 7.93 -7.51
CA GLU A 132 2.08 8.32 -8.66
C GLU A 132 0.76 8.98 -8.20
N MET A 133 0.14 8.42 -7.15
CA MET A 133 -1.08 8.99 -6.56
C MET A 133 -0.85 10.39 -6.00
N SER A 134 0.25 10.62 -5.30
CA SER A 134 0.60 11.95 -4.75
C SER A 134 0.93 12.94 -5.87
N GLU A 135 1.68 12.51 -6.87
CA GLU A 135 2.04 13.35 -8.02
C GLU A 135 0.83 13.74 -8.88
N ALA A 136 -0.13 12.82 -9.07
CA ALA A 136 -1.36 13.09 -9.81
C ALA A 136 -2.19 14.23 -9.19
N VAL A 137 -2.05 14.44 -7.88
CA VAL A 137 -2.72 15.53 -7.14
C VAL A 137 -1.83 16.77 -7.02
N GLY A 138 -0.57 16.69 -7.46
CA GLY A 138 0.41 17.77 -7.36
C GLY A 138 1.04 17.90 -5.98
N ILE A 139 0.99 16.85 -5.17
CA ILE A 139 1.66 16.81 -3.87
C ILE A 139 2.98 16.05 -4.04
N THR A 140 4.09 16.76 -3.90
CA THR A 140 5.43 16.15 -4.00
C THR A 140 5.90 15.60 -2.65
N ARG A 141 6.84 14.65 -2.67
CA ARG A 141 7.45 14.06 -1.47
C ARG A 141 8.05 15.14 -0.54
N GLN A 142 8.68 16.16 -1.11
CA GLN A 142 9.26 17.26 -0.37
C GLN A 142 8.19 18.07 0.40
N ARG A 143 7.00 18.23 -0.19
CA ARG A 143 5.87 18.87 0.47
C ARG A 143 5.28 18.02 1.59
N GLU A 144 5.36 16.69 1.49
CA GLU A 144 5.00 15.76 2.56
C GLU A 144 6.05 15.70 3.69
N GLY A 145 7.17 16.42 3.54
CA GLY A 145 8.27 16.43 4.50
C GLY A 145 9.27 15.28 4.34
N GLN A 146 9.16 14.51 3.26
CA GLN A 146 10.11 13.46 2.93
C GLN A 146 11.30 14.05 2.17
N ILE A 147 12.34 14.40 2.90
CA ILE A 147 13.56 14.99 2.34
C ILE A 147 14.67 13.94 2.37
N SER A 148 15.30 13.69 1.23
CA SER A 148 16.47 12.81 1.15
C SER A 148 17.73 13.54 1.59
N ASN A 149 18.64 12.86 2.29
CA ASN A 149 19.94 13.43 2.71
C ASN A 149 20.83 13.90 1.54
N ARG A 150 20.47 13.57 0.30
CA ARG A 150 21.19 13.99 -0.91
C ARG A 150 20.56 15.21 -1.59
N GLU A 151 19.42 15.65 -1.14
CA GLU A 151 18.74 16.80 -1.71
C GLU A 151 19.34 18.09 -1.17
N THR A 152 19.54 19.07 -2.04
CA THR A 152 19.99 20.41 -1.66
C THR A 152 18.82 21.25 -1.17
N VAL A 153 19.06 22.14 -0.21
CA VAL A 153 18.03 23.05 0.34
C VAL A 153 17.31 23.80 -0.78
N GLY A 154 18.04 24.35 -1.74
CA GLY A 154 17.45 25.08 -2.87
C GLY A 154 16.64 24.20 -3.83
N GLY A 155 16.94 22.90 -3.92
CA GLY A 155 16.15 21.92 -4.67
C GLY A 155 14.81 21.65 -4.00
N VAL A 156 14.83 21.44 -2.69
CA VAL A 156 13.62 21.23 -1.87
C VAL A 156 12.70 22.44 -1.89
N GLU A 157 13.25 23.66 -1.74
CA GLU A 157 12.48 24.89 -1.81
C GLU A 157 11.78 25.07 -3.16
N ARG A 158 12.50 24.83 -4.27
CA ARG A 158 11.92 24.94 -5.61
C ARG A 158 10.82 23.90 -5.84
N ALA A 159 11.04 22.65 -5.44
CA ALA A 159 10.05 21.59 -5.56
C ALA A 159 8.80 21.89 -4.74
N THR A 160 8.95 22.41 -3.52
CA THR A 160 7.85 22.81 -2.66
C THR A 160 7.07 24.00 -3.24
N LEU A 161 7.76 25.01 -3.76
CA LEU A 161 7.14 26.15 -4.44
C LEU A 161 6.35 25.70 -5.68
N GLN A 162 6.95 24.88 -6.52
CA GLN A 162 6.28 24.36 -7.72
C GLN A 162 5.04 23.54 -7.38
N SER A 163 5.11 22.68 -6.38
CA SER A 163 3.97 21.92 -5.87
C SER A 163 2.88 22.84 -5.30
N SER A 164 3.27 23.93 -4.62
CA SER A 164 2.34 24.93 -4.10
C SER A 164 1.56 25.62 -5.21
N HIS A 165 2.23 26.00 -6.30
CA HIS A 165 1.57 26.64 -7.46
C HIS A 165 0.53 25.72 -8.12
N ILE A 166 0.78 24.42 -8.21
CA ILE A 166 -0.19 23.46 -8.76
C ILE A 166 -1.49 23.47 -7.95
N THR A 167 -1.41 23.64 -6.64
CA THR A 167 -2.56 23.62 -5.74
C THR A 167 -3.10 24.99 -5.33
N GLU A 168 -2.48 26.08 -5.79
CA GLU A 168 -2.83 27.47 -5.42
C GLU A 168 -4.29 27.81 -5.69
N TRP A 169 -4.82 27.36 -6.81
CA TRP A 169 -6.21 27.59 -7.19
C TRP A 169 -7.23 27.04 -6.16
N LEU A 170 -6.89 25.98 -5.42
CA LEU A 170 -7.73 25.44 -4.34
C LEU A 170 -7.83 26.41 -3.19
N PHE A 171 -6.70 27.04 -2.81
CA PHE A 171 -6.66 28.03 -1.73
C PHE A 171 -7.41 29.29 -2.12
N VAL A 172 -7.24 29.77 -3.34
CA VAL A 172 -8.00 30.93 -3.87
C VAL A 172 -9.51 30.67 -3.82
N LYS A 173 -9.96 29.49 -4.25
CA LYS A 173 -11.38 29.11 -4.16
C LYS A 173 -11.88 29.01 -2.73
N HIS A 174 -11.05 28.52 -1.83
CA HIS A 174 -11.39 28.44 -0.41
C HIS A 174 -11.49 29.81 0.25
N GLU A 175 -10.61 30.72 -0.08
CA GLU A 175 -10.67 32.11 0.40
C GLU A 175 -11.92 32.83 -0.13
N ASP A 176 -12.28 32.64 -1.39
CA ASP A 176 -13.51 33.18 -1.95
C ASP A 176 -14.76 32.64 -1.22
N LEU A 177 -14.77 31.35 -0.89
CA LEU A 177 -15.83 30.75 -0.08
C LEU A 177 -15.92 31.44 1.30
N LYS A 178 -14.78 31.63 1.99
CA LYS A 178 -14.73 32.32 3.29
C LYS A 178 -15.29 33.74 3.20
N LYS A 179 -14.89 34.50 2.19
CA LYS A 179 -15.39 35.88 1.96
C LYS A 179 -16.91 35.88 1.82
N ARG A 180 -17.47 35.00 0.98
CA ARG A 180 -18.92 34.88 0.80
C ARG A 180 -19.67 34.50 2.07
N VAL A 181 -19.11 33.61 2.89
CA VAL A 181 -19.66 33.23 4.19
C VAL A 181 -19.66 34.42 5.14
N LEU A 182 -18.55 35.17 5.22
CA LEU A 182 -18.45 36.37 6.07
C LEU A 182 -19.42 37.47 5.64
N GLU A 183 -19.57 37.72 4.34
CA GLU A 183 -20.51 38.69 3.79
C GLU A 183 -21.96 38.30 4.18
N ALA A 184 -22.35 37.05 3.98
CA ALA A 184 -23.67 36.56 4.36
C ALA A 184 -23.92 36.63 5.87
N PHE A 185 -22.90 36.34 6.67
CA PHE A 185 -22.96 36.47 8.12
C PHE A 185 -23.18 37.93 8.53
N LEU A 186 -22.42 38.86 7.96
CA LEU A 186 -22.60 40.29 8.23
C LEU A 186 -24.00 40.81 7.84
N GLU A 187 -24.53 40.37 6.71
CA GLU A 187 -25.91 40.73 6.30
C GLU A 187 -26.94 40.17 7.26
N THR A 188 -26.76 38.92 7.68
CA THR A 188 -27.67 38.30 8.69
C THR A 188 -27.58 39.04 10.02
N CYS A 189 -26.37 39.40 10.46
CA CYS A 189 -26.19 40.19 11.69
C CYS A 189 -26.87 41.56 11.60
N LYS A 190 -26.77 42.25 10.47
CA LYS A 190 -27.46 43.55 10.26
C LYS A 190 -29.01 43.43 10.45
N ILE A 191 -29.57 42.33 9.97
CA ILE A 191 -31.02 42.09 10.10
C ILE A 191 -31.36 41.68 11.53
N ALA A 192 -30.60 40.75 12.10
CA ALA A 192 -30.86 40.19 13.44
C ALA A 192 -30.67 41.23 14.57
N LEU A 193 -29.75 42.17 14.38
CA LEU A 193 -29.44 43.21 15.37
C LEU A 193 -30.10 44.53 15.09
N LYS A 194 -30.97 44.61 14.08
CA LYS A 194 -31.75 45.82 13.78
C LYS A 194 -32.66 46.17 14.95
N GLY A 195 -32.41 47.35 15.55
CA GLY A 195 -33.18 47.81 16.71
C GLY A 195 -32.70 47.34 18.08
N ARG A 196 -31.60 46.56 18.14
CA ARG A 196 -30.99 46.15 19.42
C ARG A 196 -29.76 47.02 19.71
N SER A 197 -29.65 47.55 20.89
CA SER A 197 -28.44 48.18 21.39
C SER A 197 -27.50 47.08 21.93
N ILE A 198 -26.34 46.93 21.33
CA ILE A 198 -25.27 46.03 21.84
C ILE A 198 -24.49 46.86 22.86
N LYS A 199 -24.49 46.43 24.11
CA LYS A 199 -23.56 46.97 25.13
C LYS A 199 -22.32 46.11 25.07
N PHE A 200 -21.20 46.72 24.72
CA PHE A 200 -19.86 46.10 24.84
C PHE A 200 -19.35 46.29 26.26
#